data_4d4d5d55b299f925d13a465b1943cc02
#
_entry.id   4d4d5d55b299f925d13a465b1943cc02
#
_cell.length_a   1.000
_cell.length_b   1.000
_cell.length_c   1.000
_cell.angle_alpha   90.00
_cell.angle_beta   90.00
_cell.angle_gamma   90.00
#
_symmetry.space_group_name_H-M   'P 1'
#
loop_
_entity.id
_entity.type
_entity.pdbx_description
1 polymer ?
#
loop_
_entity_poly.entity_id
_entity_poly.type
_entity_poly.pdbx_seq_one_letter_code
_entity_poly.pdbx_strand_id
1 'polypeptide(L)'
;METARAAQEGTPARGYGLHGNFFPGWTGVYGLEGVHGPDALVNPFVRELMGASGITRMWDWRFYAEAREAGNVRPFFDALNVRHYFDLASDQGVLGRALRLVRTADLDVYESPTAWPRAFFSDRVVVYETPAELAARIRAAAGRPFAALQRKDHSSQGMLSAVPRAETG
;
A
#
# COMPACT_ATOMS: atom_id res chain seq x y z
N MET A 1 -9.41 -3.19 -19.93
CA MET A 1 -9.78 -2.04 -19.12
C MET A 1 -11.06 -2.27 -18.32
N GLU A 2 -12.09 -2.79 -18.92
CA GLU A 2 -13.32 -3.24 -18.25
C GLU A 2 -13.03 -4.22 -17.11
N THR A 3 -12.05 -5.08 -17.29
CA THR A 3 -11.58 -6.06 -16.29
C THR A 3 -11.03 -5.41 -15.01
N ALA A 4 -10.25 -4.34 -15.15
CA ALA A 4 -9.68 -3.64 -14.00
C ALA A 4 -10.77 -2.94 -13.19
N ARG A 5 -11.77 -2.36 -13.87
CA ARG A 5 -12.92 -1.72 -13.24
C ARG A 5 -13.80 -2.75 -12.52
N ALA A 6 -14.09 -3.87 -13.16
CA ALA A 6 -14.87 -4.96 -12.55
C ALA A 6 -14.20 -5.54 -11.29
N ALA A 7 -12.86 -5.56 -11.22
CA ALA A 7 -12.14 -6.01 -10.05
C ALA A 7 -12.30 -5.08 -8.83
N GLN A 8 -12.63 -3.81 -9.04
CA GLN A 8 -12.85 -2.84 -7.95
C GLN A 8 -14.33 -2.65 -7.60
N GLU A 9 -15.26 -3.23 -8.36
CA GLU A 9 -16.69 -3.14 -8.07
C GLU A 9 -17.01 -3.83 -6.73
N GLY A 10 -17.73 -3.11 -5.88
CA GLY A 10 -18.28 -3.63 -4.62
C GLY A 10 -17.40 -3.50 -3.38
N THR A 11 -16.10 -3.25 -3.51
CA THR A 11 -15.22 -3.01 -2.35
C THR A 11 -14.29 -1.84 -2.63
N PRO A 12 -14.35 -0.73 -1.85
CA PRO A 12 -13.45 0.39 -2.01
C PRO A 12 -11.99 -0.06 -1.84
N ALA A 13 -11.27 -0.18 -2.95
CA ALA A 13 -9.89 -0.63 -2.97
C ALA A 13 -9.11 0.13 -4.04
N ARG A 14 -7.79 0.28 -3.82
CA ARG A 14 -6.89 0.88 -4.78
C ARG A 14 -6.25 -0.18 -5.66
N GLY A 15 -5.90 0.25 -6.87
CA GLY A 15 -5.14 -0.54 -7.83
C GLY A 15 -3.76 0.05 -8.08
N TYR A 16 -2.82 -0.81 -8.46
CA TYR A 16 -1.46 -0.46 -8.82
C TYR A 16 -1.00 -1.23 -10.06
N GLY A 17 -0.55 -0.50 -11.08
CA GLY A 17 0.09 -1.11 -12.26
C GLY A 17 1.58 -1.30 -12.03
N LEU A 18 2.05 -2.54 -12.06
CA LEU A 18 3.47 -2.85 -12.04
C LEU A 18 4.12 -2.39 -13.35
N HIS A 19 5.44 -2.20 -13.37
CA HIS A 19 6.19 -1.69 -14.52
C HIS A 19 5.67 -0.37 -15.11
N GLY A 20 4.83 0.37 -14.38
CA GLY A 20 4.21 1.59 -14.89
C GLY A 20 3.03 1.36 -15.84
N ASN A 21 2.43 0.16 -15.85
CA ASN A 21 1.29 -0.19 -16.69
C ASN A 21 0.10 0.78 -16.54
N PHE A 22 -0.07 1.35 -15.37
CA PHE A 22 -0.97 2.49 -15.16
C PHE A 22 -0.14 3.72 -14.80
N PHE A 23 0.34 4.39 -15.82
CA PHE A 23 1.05 5.65 -15.61
C PHE A 23 0.18 6.62 -14.78
N PRO A 24 0.78 7.43 -13.90
CA PRO A 24 0.05 8.37 -13.07
C PRO A 24 -0.97 9.20 -13.85
N GLY A 25 -2.21 9.24 -13.36
CA GLY A 25 -3.33 9.90 -14.01
C GLY A 25 -4.21 8.99 -14.88
N TRP A 26 -3.67 7.89 -15.41
CA TRP A 26 -4.47 6.97 -16.25
C TRP A 26 -5.53 6.22 -15.43
N THR A 27 -5.26 5.95 -14.15
CA THR A 27 -6.26 5.34 -13.26
C THR A 27 -7.55 6.16 -13.21
N GLY A 28 -7.46 7.51 -13.14
CA GLY A 28 -8.61 8.39 -13.14
C GLY A 28 -9.42 8.33 -14.45
N VAL A 29 -8.75 8.20 -15.61
CA VAL A 29 -9.42 8.07 -16.92
C VAL A 29 -10.29 6.81 -16.98
N TYR A 30 -9.86 5.75 -16.31
CA TYR A 30 -10.58 4.47 -16.28
C TYR A 30 -11.49 4.29 -15.07
N GLY A 31 -11.63 5.32 -14.24
CA GLY A 31 -12.44 5.26 -13.02
C GLY A 31 -11.87 4.31 -11.97
N LEU A 32 -10.55 4.06 -12.00
CA LEU A 32 -9.85 3.28 -11.00
C LEU A 32 -9.28 4.20 -9.92
N GLU A 33 -9.33 3.78 -8.68
CA GLU A 33 -8.58 4.45 -7.63
C GLU A 33 -7.15 3.92 -7.62
N GLY A 34 -6.18 4.83 -7.74
CA GLY A 34 -4.75 4.53 -7.68
C GLY A 34 -4.07 5.11 -6.44
N VAL A 35 -2.79 4.83 -6.29
CA VAL A 35 -1.93 5.41 -5.23
C VAL A 35 -1.05 6.53 -5.73
N HIS A 36 -1.00 6.74 -7.04
CA HIS A 36 -0.28 7.84 -7.64
C HIS A 36 -1.14 9.10 -7.58
N GLY A 37 -0.62 10.16 -6.99
CA GLY A 37 -1.24 11.49 -7.06
C GLY A 37 -0.83 12.23 -8.34
N PRO A 38 -1.61 13.24 -8.74
CA PRO A 38 -1.23 14.13 -9.85
C PRO A 38 -0.16 15.17 -9.44
N ASP A 39 0.16 15.24 -8.16
CA ASP A 39 0.98 16.30 -7.59
C ASP A 39 2.48 15.93 -7.61
N ALA A 40 3.29 16.90 -8.03
CA ALA A 40 4.74 16.82 -7.99
C ALA A 40 5.34 16.95 -6.57
N LEU A 41 4.54 17.34 -5.59
CA LEU A 41 4.99 17.58 -4.22
C LEU A 41 4.88 16.31 -3.38
N VAL A 42 5.97 15.57 -3.26
CA VAL A 42 6.04 14.43 -2.35
C VAL A 42 6.52 14.91 -0.98
N ASN A 43 5.70 14.69 0.04
CA ASN A 43 6.10 14.93 1.41
C ASN A 43 7.38 14.14 1.74
N PRO A 44 8.43 14.78 2.30
CA PRO A 44 9.70 14.11 2.63
C PRO A 44 9.53 12.84 3.46
N PHE A 45 8.63 12.86 4.46
CA PHE A 45 8.32 11.70 5.29
C PHE A 45 7.79 10.54 4.44
N VAL A 46 6.87 10.81 3.50
CA VAL A 46 6.31 9.78 2.61
C VAL A 46 7.40 9.20 1.71
N ARG A 47 8.29 10.04 1.18
CA ARG A 47 9.42 9.60 0.37
C ARG A 47 10.36 8.66 1.15
N GLU A 48 10.71 9.03 2.39
CA GLU A 48 11.55 8.20 3.26
C GLU A 48 10.85 6.88 3.60
N LEU A 49 9.56 6.91 3.90
CA LEU A 49 8.76 5.71 4.19
C LEU A 49 8.68 4.78 2.97
N MET A 50 8.50 5.32 1.77
CA MET A 50 8.54 4.57 0.52
C MET A 50 9.90 3.87 0.35
N GLY A 51 11.00 4.62 0.50
CA GLY A 51 12.36 4.07 0.41
C GLY A 51 12.60 2.95 1.43
N ALA A 52 12.24 3.17 2.68
CA ALA A 52 12.33 2.19 3.76
C ALA A 52 11.45 0.95 3.50
N SER A 53 10.40 1.10 2.71
CA SER A 53 9.50 0.02 2.30
C SER A 53 9.97 -0.74 1.06
N GLY A 54 11.11 -0.37 0.48
CA GLY A 54 11.71 -1.06 -0.66
C GLY A 54 11.38 -0.44 -2.03
N ILE A 55 10.72 0.71 -2.06
CA ILE A 55 10.50 1.45 -3.31
C ILE A 55 11.75 2.29 -3.59
N THR A 56 12.62 1.78 -4.43
CA THR A 56 13.92 2.41 -4.74
C THR A 56 13.89 3.28 -5.99
N ARG A 57 12.92 3.05 -6.85
CA ARG A 57 12.76 3.81 -8.09
C ARG A 57 11.66 4.85 -7.93
N MET A 58 12.06 5.99 -7.40
CA MET A 58 11.21 7.16 -7.24
C MET A 58 11.77 8.29 -8.11
N TRP A 59 10.91 8.86 -8.92
CA TRP A 59 11.22 10.02 -9.71
C TRP A 59 10.13 11.07 -9.49
N ASP A 60 10.44 12.10 -8.76
CA ASP A 60 9.51 13.08 -8.23
C ASP A 60 8.35 12.40 -7.46
N TRP A 61 7.14 12.51 -7.96
CA TRP A 61 5.93 11.87 -7.45
C TRP A 61 5.64 10.49 -8.07
N ARG A 62 6.48 10.07 -9.02
CA ARG A 62 6.35 8.78 -9.70
C ARG A 62 7.19 7.76 -8.98
N PHE A 63 6.64 6.62 -8.76
CA PHE A 63 7.38 5.49 -8.25
C PHE A 63 7.00 4.22 -9.00
N TYR A 64 7.97 3.36 -9.14
CA TYR A 64 7.82 2.12 -9.87
C TYR A 64 8.18 0.94 -8.99
N ALA A 65 7.38 -0.11 -9.09
CA ALA A 65 7.75 -1.44 -8.60
C ALA A 65 7.63 -2.43 -9.75
N GLU A 66 8.61 -3.31 -9.85
CA GLU A 66 8.58 -4.43 -10.79
C GLU A 66 7.98 -5.67 -10.13
N ALA A 67 7.60 -6.66 -10.95
CA ALA A 67 7.05 -7.92 -10.47
C ALA A 67 7.94 -8.58 -9.40
N ARG A 68 9.26 -8.59 -9.60
CA ARG A 68 10.24 -9.17 -8.65
C ARG A 68 10.27 -8.46 -7.29
N GLU A 69 9.83 -7.22 -7.20
CA GLU A 69 9.80 -6.41 -5.99
C GLU A 69 8.47 -6.51 -5.25
N ALA A 70 7.43 -7.06 -5.90
CA ALA A 70 6.07 -7.09 -5.38
C ALA A 70 6.00 -7.66 -3.95
N GLY A 71 6.75 -8.71 -3.64
CA GLY A 71 6.79 -9.29 -2.30
C GLY A 71 7.31 -8.33 -1.22
N ASN A 72 8.30 -7.49 -1.56
CA ASN A 72 8.92 -6.55 -0.63
C ASN A 72 8.06 -5.29 -0.42
N VAL A 73 7.48 -4.76 -1.51
CA VAL A 73 6.71 -3.50 -1.46
C VAL A 73 5.25 -3.73 -1.04
N ARG A 74 4.74 -4.96 -1.19
CA ARG A 74 3.35 -5.31 -0.87
C ARG A 74 2.90 -4.86 0.52
N PRO A 75 3.64 -5.09 1.63
CA PRO A 75 3.16 -4.66 2.95
C PRO A 75 2.87 -3.17 3.04
N PHE A 76 3.68 -2.34 2.40
CA PHE A 76 3.46 -0.90 2.33
C PHE A 76 2.21 -0.56 1.49
N PHE A 77 2.05 -1.19 0.34
CA PHE A 77 0.87 -1.01 -0.49
C PHE A 77 -0.40 -1.55 0.17
N ASP A 78 -0.31 -2.64 0.92
CA ASP A 78 -1.41 -3.17 1.72
C ASP A 78 -1.92 -2.12 2.71
N ALA A 79 -1.00 -1.42 3.40
CA ALA A 79 -1.34 -0.33 4.33
C ALA A 79 -1.98 0.88 3.62
N LEU A 80 -1.74 1.07 2.32
CA LEU A 80 -2.39 2.07 1.47
C LEU A 80 -3.70 1.58 0.85
N ASN A 81 -4.22 0.42 1.24
CA ASN A 81 -5.40 -0.21 0.67
C ASN A 81 -5.23 -0.59 -0.82
N VAL A 82 -4.01 -0.88 -1.27
CA VAL A 82 -3.80 -1.43 -2.62
C VAL A 82 -4.11 -2.92 -2.58
N ARG A 83 -5.27 -3.26 -3.13
CA ARG A 83 -5.72 -4.66 -3.21
C ARG A 83 -5.40 -5.28 -4.55
N HIS A 84 -5.55 -4.54 -5.64
CA HIS A 84 -5.40 -5.08 -6.98
C HIS A 84 -4.11 -4.60 -7.64
N TYR A 85 -3.40 -5.54 -8.24
CA TYR A 85 -2.19 -5.30 -9.01
C TYR A 85 -2.43 -5.73 -10.45
N PHE A 86 -1.89 -4.96 -11.39
CA PHE A 86 -2.07 -5.20 -12.80
C PHE A 86 -0.72 -5.37 -13.46
N ASP A 87 -0.55 -6.44 -14.21
CA ASP A 87 0.70 -6.72 -14.91
C ASP A 87 0.50 -7.55 -16.16
N LEU A 88 1.57 -7.71 -16.94
CA LEU A 88 1.60 -8.57 -18.10
C LEU A 88 1.66 -10.04 -17.69
N ALA A 89 1.09 -10.91 -18.52
CA ALA A 89 1.06 -12.36 -18.29
C ALA A 89 2.45 -13.00 -18.16
N SER A 90 3.50 -12.36 -18.69
CA SER A 90 4.89 -12.84 -18.59
C SER A 90 5.41 -13.01 -17.16
N ASP A 91 4.85 -12.28 -16.19
CA ASP A 91 5.35 -12.22 -14.82
C ASP A 91 4.60 -13.12 -13.82
N GLN A 92 3.67 -13.95 -14.29
CA GLN A 92 2.84 -14.83 -13.45
C GLN A 92 3.64 -15.69 -12.47
N GLY A 93 4.74 -16.27 -12.92
CA GLY A 93 5.58 -17.14 -12.09
C GLY A 93 6.27 -16.41 -10.92
N VAL A 94 6.52 -15.12 -11.06
CA VAL A 94 7.13 -14.27 -10.03
C VAL A 94 6.05 -13.76 -9.08
N LEU A 95 4.96 -13.23 -9.61
CA LEU A 95 3.88 -12.61 -8.85
C LEU A 95 3.09 -13.61 -8.02
N GLY A 96 2.87 -14.81 -8.53
CA GLY A 96 2.11 -15.88 -7.83
C GLY A 96 2.68 -16.29 -6.47
N ARG A 97 3.92 -15.90 -6.16
CA ARG A 97 4.52 -16.12 -4.83
C ARG A 97 4.05 -15.11 -3.78
N ALA A 98 3.62 -13.93 -4.20
CA ALA A 98 3.27 -12.82 -3.32
C ALA A 98 1.80 -12.42 -3.43
N LEU A 99 1.20 -12.63 -4.58
CA LEU A 99 -0.14 -12.19 -4.95
C LEU A 99 -0.94 -13.36 -5.52
N ARG A 100 -2.26 -13.28 -5.41
CA ARG A 100 -3.17 -14.28 -5.98
C ARG A 100 -3.66 -13.79 -7.34
N LEU A 101 -3.41 -14.54 -8.40
CA LEU A 101 -4.03 -14.28 -9.71
C LEU A 101 -5.55 -14.48 -9.60
N VAL A 102 -6.32 -13.46 -9.95
CA VAL A 102 -7.80 -13.51 -9.90
C VAL A 102 -8.43 -13.48 -11.27
N ARG A 103 -7.76 -12.87 -12.24
CA ARG A 103 -8.28 -12.79 -13.61
C ARG A 103 -7.15 -12.57 -14.61
N THR A 104 -7.31 -13.16 -15.79
CA THR A 104 -6.46 -12.92 -16.97
C THR A 104 -7.30 -12.25 -18.05
N ALA A 105 -6.80 -11.15 -18.61
CA ALA A 105 -7.36 -10.43 -19.74
C ALA A 105 -6.21 -9.77 -20.53
N ASP A 106 -6.38 -8.51 -21.00
CA ASP A 106 -5.28 -7.73 -21.60
C ASP A 106 -4.13 -7.53 -20.61
N LEU A 107 -4.46 -7.36 -19.34
CA LEU A 107 -3.55 -7.45 -18.22
C LEU A 107 -4.05 -8.51 -17.24
N ASP A 108 -3.14 -9.21 -16.62
CA ASP A 108 -3.45 -10.05 -15.48
C ASP A 108 -3.80 -9.19 -14.27
N VAL A 109 -4.83 -9.60 -13.55
CA VAL A 109 -5.25 -8.96 -12.31
C VAL A 109 -4.89 -9.88 -11.16
N TYR A 110 -4.08 -9.36 -10.26
CA TYR A 110 -3.70 -10.03 -9.02
C TYR A 110 -4.33 -9.34 -7.82
N GLU A 111 -4.54 -10.09 -6.76
CA GLU A 111 -5.07 -9.59 -5.50
C GLU A 111 -4.06 -9.83 -4.37
N SER A 112 -3.87 -8.81 -3.52
CA SER A 112 -3.21 -8.99 -2.24
C SER A 112 -4.21 -9.51 -1.21
N PRO A 113 -3.96 -10.68 -0.59
CA PRO A 113 -4.85 -11.22 0.45
C PRO A 113 -4.73 -10.46 1.77
N THR A 114 -3.75 -9.60 1.91
CA THR A 114 -3.40 -8.87 3.14
C THR A 114 -3.62 -7.36 3.05
N ALA A 115 -4.27 -6.88 1.97
CA ALA A 115 -4.60 -5.47 1.82
C ALA A 115 -5.48 -4.98 2.98
N TRP A 116 -5.07 -3.88 3.61
CA TRP A 116 -5.82 -3.28 4.71
C TRP A 116 -7.15 -2.71 4.21
N PRO A 117 -8.20 -2.75 5.02
CA PRO A 117 -9.43 -2.05 4.70
C PRO A 117 -9.17 -0.55 4.56
N ARG A 118 -9.96 0.12 3.73
CA ARG A 118 -9.84 1.58 3.53
C ARG A 118 -10.14 2.37 4.81
N ALA A 119 -11.04 1.87 5.61
CA ALA A 119 -11.37 2.38 6.94
C ALA A 119 -11.48 1.19 7.90
N PHE A 120 -10.95 1.35 9.09
CA PHE A 120 -10.96 0.31 10.10
C PHE A 120 -10.90 0.91 11.50
N PHE A 121 -11.40 0.16 12.46
CA PHE A 121 -11.13 0.39 13.87
C PHE A 121 -9.99 -0.54 14.30
N SER A 122 -9.10 -0.04 15.15
CA SER A 122 -8.00 -0.84 15.69
C SER A 122 -7.78 -0.52 17.16
N ASP A 123 -7.66 -1.57 17.95
CA ASP A 123 -7.19 -1.53 19.35
C ASP A 123 -5.65 -1.58 19.42
N ARG A 124 -4.99 -1.80 18.29
CA ARG A 124 -3.54 -1.84 18.17
C ARG A 124 -3.00 -0.47 17.84
N VAL A 125 -2.25 0.11 18.79
CA VAL A 125 -1.51 1.36 18.58
C VAL A 125 -0.02 1.07 18.63
N VAL A 126 0.73 1.53 17.63
CA VAL A 126 2.19 1.45 17.60
C VAL A 126 2.79 2.84 17.63
N VAL A 127 3.81 3.02 18.44
CA VAL A 127 4.60 4.25 18.45
C VAL A 127 5.86 4.02 17.63
N TYR A 128 6.24 5.00 16.81
CA TYR A 128 7.44 4.94 15.98
C TYR A 128 8.19 6.29 16.01
N GLU A 129 9.47 6.27 15.75
CA GLU A 129 10.32 7.48 15.68
C GLU A 129 10.68 7.83 14.24
N THR A 130 11.00 6.84 13.42
CA THR A 130 11.49 7.02 12.08
C THR A 130 10.61 6.33 11.03
N PRO A 131 10.61 6.81 9.76
CA PRO A 131 9.93 6.12 8.67
C PRO A 131 10.38 4.66 8.50
N ALA A 132 11.65 4.36 8.76
CA ALA A 132 12.18 3.00 8.69
C ALA A 132 11.56 2.08 9.75
N GLU A 133 11.39 2.58 10.97
CA GLU A 133 10.69 1.84 12.02
C GLU A 133 9.22 1.59 11.66
N LEU A 134 8.53 2.61 11.14
CA LEU A 134 7.14 2.44 10.69
C LEU A 134 7.05 1.41 9.56
N ALA A 135 7.95 1.44 8.58
CA ALA A 135 8.00 0.43 7.52
C ALA A 135 8.20 -0.99 8.07
N ALA A 136 9.07 -1.15 9.08
CA ALA A 136 9.26 -2.43 9.75
C ALA A 136 7.99 -2.91 10.48
N ARG A 137 7.28 -2.00 11.17
CA ARG A 137 5.99 -2.30 11.83
C ARG A 137 4.92 -2.72 10.83
N ILE A 138 4.80 -2.01 9.71
CA ILE A 138 3.87 -2.35 8.62
C ILE A 138 4.18 -3.76 8.08
N ARG A 139 5.45 -4.06 7.84
CA ARG A 139 5.87 -5.38 7.36
C ARG A 139 5.54 -6.49 8.35
N ALA A 140 5.79 -6.25 9.63
CA ALA A 140 5.50 -7.20 10.70
C ALA A 140 4.00 -7.38 10.98
N ALA A 141 3.17 -6.44 10.54
CA ALA A 141 1.72 -6.50 10.76
C ALA A 141 1.03 -7.64 10.01
N ALA A 142 1.62 -8.13 8.92
CA ALA A 142 1.10 -9.26 8.14
C ALA A 142 -0.40 -9.12 7.77
N GLY A 143 -0.80 -7.94 7.30
CA GLY A 143 -2.19 -7.64 6.92
C GLY A 143 -3.12 -7.23 8.06
N ARG A 144 -2.66 -7.17 9.31
CA ARG A 144 -3.46 -6.73 10.46
C ARG A 144 -3.27 -5.22 10.70
N PRO A 145 -4.29 -4.39 10.45
CA PRO A 145 -4.19 -2.94 10.59
C PRO A 145 -3.86 -2.50 12.03
N PHE A 146 -3.21 -1.35 12.15
CA PHE A 146 -2.94 -0.68 13.42
C PHE A 146 -2.97 0.85 13.23
N ALA A 147 -3.18 1.58 14.31
CA ALA A 147 -2.96 3.01 14.36
C ALA A 147 -1.49 3.31 14.68
N ALA A 148 -0.88 4.27 13.99
CA ALA A 148 0.51 4.64 14.18
C ALA A 148 0.63 6.06 14.71
N LEU A 149 1.44 6.26 15.76
CA LEU A 149 1.73 7.56 16.36
C LEU A 149 3.23 7.84 16.28
N GLN A 150 3.60 8.99 15.73
CA GLN A 150 4.99 9.41 15.76
C GLN A 150 5.34 9.95 17.13
N ARG A 151 6.49 9.53 17.72
CA ARG A 151 6.87 9.86 19.08
C ARG A 151 6.92 11.38 19.34
N LYS A 152 7.36 12.17 18.37
CA LYS A 152 7.38 13.64 18.50
C LYS A 152 5.99 14.26 18.71
N ASP A 153 4.95 13.63 18.17
CA ASP A 153 3.57 14.12 18.27
C ASP A 153 2.93 13.68 19.59
N HIS A 154 3.55 12.70 20.27
CA HIS A 154 3.12 12.17 21.56
C HIS A 154 3.41 13.11 22.74
N SER A 155 4.31 14.07 22.59
CA SER A 155 4.66 15.03 23.63
C SER A 155 3.59 16.11 23.92
N SER A 156 2.56 16.19 23.06
CA SER A 156 1.39 17.04 23.29
C SER A 156 0.46 16.35 24.29
N GLN A 157 0.68 16.59 25.57
CA GLN A 157 0.20 15.91 26.79
C GLN A 157 -1.33 15.73 26.98
N GLY A 158 -2.14 15.81 25.95
CA GLY A 158 -3.61 15.79 26.08
C GLY A 158 -4.32 14.57 25.47
N MET A 159 -3.72 13.85 24.54
CA MET A 159 -4.46 12.86 23.73
C MET A 159 -4.38 11.41 24.22
N LEU A 160 -3.46 11.06 25.09
CA LEU A 160 -3.20 9.66 25.46
C LEU A 160 -3.89 9.17 26.73
N SER A 161 -4.54 10.04 27.47
CA SER A 161 -5.38 9.59 28.59
C SER A 161 -6.65 8.84 28.18
N ALA A 162 -6.93 8.83 26.87
CA ALA A 162 -8.11 8.17 26.29
C ALA A 162 -7.81 6.86 25.53
N VAL A 163 -6.54 6.45 25.43
CA VAL A 163 -6.20 5.18 24.76
C VAL A 163 -6.21 4.05 25.79
N PRO A 164 -7.07 3.05 25.65
CA PRO A 164 -7.05 1.88 26.53
C PRO A 164 -5.67 1.22 26.47
N ARG A 165 -5.07 0.96 27.64
CA ARG A 165 -3.84 0.18 27.71
C ARG A 165 -4.13 -1.21 27.14
N ALA A 166 -3.44 -1.59 26.05
CA ALA A 166 -3.45 -2.95 25.59
C ALA A 166 -2.85 -3.84 26.70
N GLU A 167 -3.67 -4.75 27.21
CA GLU A 167 -3.16 -5.78 28.10
C GLU A 167 -2.23 -6.68 27.31
N THR A 168 -1.00 -6.80 27.79
CA THR A 168 -0.01 -7.77 27.31
C THR A 168 -0.45 -9.14 27.79
N GLY A 169 -1.06 -9.90 26.88
CA GLY A 169 -1.29 -11.33 27.01
C GLY A 169 -0.43 -12.08 25.99
#